data_707a6dc6e2fb7259773db37e97d945ab
#
_entry.id   707a6dc6e2fb7259773db37e97d945ab
#
_cell.length_a   1.000
_cell.length_b   1.000
_cell.length_c   1.000
_cell.angle_alpha   90.00
_cell.angle_beta   90.00
_cell.angle_gamma   90.00
#
_symmetry.space_group_name_H-M   'P 1'
#
loop_
_entity.id
_entity.type
_entity.pdbx_description
1 polymer ?
#
loop_
_entity_poly.entity_id
_entity_poly.type
_entity_poly.pdbx_seq_one_letter_code
_entity_poly.pdbx_strand_id
1 'polypeptide(L)'
;MNEVEIIDNSFLRQFETKVEGILAKIEYSSQERKVFLTKLVVPEEITKEGFKEDFIKSVLNHIQEQNLRVVPTSPQIAGFLRKNRQYKEMLPVGIRI
;
A
#
# COMPACT_ATOMS: atom_id res chain seq x y z
N MET A 1 -2.21 14.28 12.41
CA MET A 1 -1.26 13.31 11.97
C MET A 1 -1.94 12.04 11.53
N ASN A 2 -1.67 11.61 10.29
CA ASN A 2 -2.47 10.58 9.66
C ASN A 2 -1.66 9.33 9.37
N GLU A 3 -0.75 9.03 10.28
CA GLU A 3 0.07 7.86 10.13
C GLU A 3 -0.69 6.63 10.59
N VAL A 4 -0.60 5.57 9.79
CA VAL A 4 -1.27 4.31 10.08
C VAL A 4 -0.19 3.29 10.40
N GLU A 5 -0.33 2.61 11.53
CA GLU A 5 0.62 1.58 11.91
C GLU A 5 0.45 0.36 11.02
N ILE A 6 1.56 -0.08 10.45
CA ILE A 6 1.54 -1.18 9.49
C ILE A 6 2.22 -2.40 10.08
N ILE A 7 1.57 -3.55 9.91
CA ILE A 7 2.17 -4.84 10.23
C ILE A 7 2.39 -5.55 8.90
N ASP A 8 3.63 -5.94 8.63
CA ASP A 8 3.93 -6.74 7.45
C ASP A 8 3.76 -8.20 7.81
N ASN A 9 2.63 -8.77 7.42
CA ASN A 9 2.37 -10.19 7.64
C ASN A 9 2.95 -10.96 6.46
N SER A 10 4.24 -11.30 6.57
CA SER A 10 4.95 -11.95 5.46
C SER A 10 4.45 -13.37 5.21
N PHE A 11 3.88 -14.00 6.22
CA PHE A 11 3.33 -15.35 6.07
C PHE A 11 2.14 -15.34 5.11
N LEU A 12 1.24 -14.37 5.27
CA LEU A 12 0.08 -14.22 4.41
C LEU A 12 0.33 -13.27 3.23
N ARG A 13 1.49 -12.64 3.21
CA ARG A 13 1.87 -11.67 2.16
C ARG A 13 0.87 -10.54 2.07
N GLN A 14 0.70 -9.87 3.17
CA GLN A 14 -0.18 -8.70 3.20
C GLN A 14 0.28 -7.72 4.27
N PHE A 15 0.12 -6.43 3.98
CA PHE A 15 0.29 -5.37 4.96
C PHE A 15 -1.05 -5.19 5.66
N GLU A 16 -1.02 -5.14 6.99
CA GLU A 16 -2.24 -5.11 7.79
C GLU A 16 -2.27 -3.94 8.72
N THR A 17 -3.45 -3.46 9.00
CA THR A 17 -3.69 -2.53 10.09
C THR A 17 -5.09 -2.76 10.62
N LYS A 18 -5.34 -2.32 11.86
CA LYS A 18 -6.65 -2.44 12.45
C LYS A 18 -7.18 -1.07 12.84
N VAL A 19 -8.46 -0.86 12.58
CA VAL A 19 -9.16 0.34 13.00
C VAL A 19 -10.34 -0.13 13.85
N GLU A 20 -10.28 0.17 15.15
CA GLU A 20 -11.32 -0.26 16.09
C GLU A 20 -11.59 -1.76 15.99
N GLY A 21 -10.51 -2.53 15.89
CA GLY A 21 -10.61 -3.99 15.83
C GLY A 21 -10.91 -4.56 14.46
N ILE A 22 -11.14 -3.71 13.46
CA ILE A 22 -11.50 -4.16 12.12
C ILE A 22 -10.26 -4.15 11.24
N LEU A 23 -9.98 -5.28 10.59
CA LEU A 23 -8.76 -5.45 9.81
C LEU A 23 -8.91 -4.89 8.40
N ALA A 24 -7.96 -4.05 8.02
CA ALA A 24 -7.77 -3.63 6.63
C ALA A 24 -6.43 -4.20 6.16
N LYS A 25 -6.34 -4.49 4.87
CA LYS A 25 -5.11 -5.08 4.35
C LYS A 25 -4.83 -4.68 2.92
N ILE A 26 -3.55 -4.76 2.55
CA ILE A 26 -3.11 -4.66 1.17
C ILE A 26 -2.30 -5.93 0.89
N GLU A 27 -2.79 -6.75 -0.01
CA GLU A 27 -2.12 -7.99 -0.38
C GLU A 27 -1.01 -7.69 -1.37
N TYR A 28 0.08 -8.44 -1.25
CA TYR A 28 1.24 -8.20 -2.11
C TYR A 28 1.92 -9.49 -2.50
N SER A 29 2.77 -9.40 -3.52
CA SER A 29 3.75 -10.42 -3.81
C SER A 29 5.09 -9.73 -4.02
N SER A 30 6.17 -10.47 -3.85
CA SER A 30 7.52 -9.91 -3.95
C SER A 30 8.33 -10.66 -4.98
N GLN A 31 9.13 -9.93 -5.74
CA GLN A 31 10.02 -10.54 -6.73
C GLN A 31 11.12 -9.57 -7.08
N GLU A 32 12.37 -9.98 -6.90
CA GLU A 32 13.54 -9.21 -7.34
C GLU A 32 13.49 -7.75 -6.87
N ARG A 33 13.31 -7.55 -5.57
CA ARG A 33 13.30 -6.22 -4.94
C ARG A 33 12.12 -5.36 -5.41
N LYS A 34 11.09 -5.99 -5.94
CA LYS A 34 9.85 -5.32 -6.29
C LYS A 34 8.72 -5.88 -5.45
N VAL A 35 7.84 -5.01 -5.00
CA VAL A 35 6.65 -5.40 -4.25
C VAL A 35 5.44 -5.07 -5.12
N PHE A 36 4.70 -6.10 -5.48
CA PHE A 36 3.50 -5.95 -6.30
C PHE A 36 2.31 -5.82 -5.36
N LEU A 37 1.70 -4.65 -5.32
CA LEU A 37 0.53 -4.41 -4.49
C LEU A 37 -0.70 -4.82 -5.28
N THR A 38 -1.25 -5.99 -4.93
CA THR A 38 -2.22 -6.64 -5.78
C THR A 38 -3.66 -6.36 -5.42
N LYS A 39 -3.94 -6.09 -4.14
CA LYS A 39 -5.33 -5.92 -3.72
C LYS A 39 -5.43 -5.08 -2.46
N LEU A 40 -6.32 -4.11 -2.48
CA LEU A 40 -6.64 -3.29 -1.31
C LEU A 40 -7.99 -3.73 -0.77
N VAL A 41 -8.03 -4.12 0.50
CA VAL A 41 -9.27 -4.55 1.14
C VAL A 41 -9.51 -3.70 2.38
N VAL A 42 -10.51 -2.85 2.31
CA VAL A 42 -10.93 -2.01 3.43
C VAL A 42 -12.40 -2.29 3.68
N PRO A 43 -12.74 -2.97 4.79
CA PRO A 43 -14.15 -3.27 5.09
C PRO A 43 -14.99 -2.02 5.21
N GLU A 44 -16.27 -2.14 4.90
CA GLU A 44 -17.20 -1.02 4.95
C GLU A 44 -17.32 -0.42 6.34
N GLU A 45 -17.08 -1.23 7.36
CA GLU A 45 -17.16 -0.77 8.76
C GLU A 45 -16.13 0.30 9.07
N ILE A 46 -15.04 0.37 8.30
CA ILE A 46 -14.06 1.41 8.49
C ILE A 46 -14.52 2.64 7.71
N THR A 47 -15.07 3.60 8.45
CA THR A 47 -15.67 4.77 7.83
C THR A 47 -14.83 6.03 7.99
N LYS A 48 -13.64 5.91 8.59
CA LYS A 48 -12.78 7.06 8.82
C LYS A 48 -12.42 7.71 7.49
N GLU A 49 -12.69 9.02 7.41
CA GLU A 49 -12.42 9.76 6.18
C GLU A 49 -10.92 9.81 5.91
N GLY A 50 -10.54 9.56 4.65
CA GLY A 50 -9.13 9.59 4.26
C GLY A 50 -8.34 8.37 4.67
N PHE A 51 -8.98 7.36 5.27
CA PHE A 51 -8.26 6.20 5.76
C PHE A 51 -7.54 5.44 4.65
N LYS A 52 -8.20 5.24 3.50
CA LYS A 52 -7.59 4.48 2.40
C LYS A 52 -6.30 5.13 1.94
N GLU A 53 -6.32 6.45 1.77
CA GLU A 53 -5.14 7.20 1.34
C GLU A 53 -4.03 7.11 2.38
N ASP A 54 -4.39 7.28 3.65
CA ASP A 54 -3.40 7.20 4.73
C ASP A 54 -2.78 5.82 4.81
N PHE A 55 -3.59 4.78 4.63
CA PHE A 55 -3.11 3.41 4.66
C PHE A 55 -2.14 3.15 3.51
N ILE A 56 -2.50 3.57 2.30
CA ILE A 56 -1.63 3.41 1.13
C ILE A 56 -0.32 4.16 1.34
N LYS A 57 -0.38 5.40 1.84
CA LYS A 57 0.83 6.18 2.12
C LYS A 57 1.75 5.46 3.10
N SER A 58 1.18 4.93 4.17
CA SER A 58 1.99 4.26 5.18
C SER A 58 2.66 3.03 4.62
N VAL A 59 1.96 2.26 3.79
CA VAL A 59 2.53 1.08 3.15
C VAL A 59 3.64 1.49 2.18
N LEU A 60 3.42 2.54 1.38
CA LEU A 60 4.46 3.01 0.45
C LEU A 60 5.69 3.50 1.19
N ASN A 61 5.51 4.24 2.28
CA ASN A 61 6.64 4.70 3.07
C ASN A 61 7.42 3.52 3.66
N HIS A 62 6.72 2.50 4.12
CA HIS A 62 7.36 1.30 4.66
C HIS A 62 8.21 0.61 3.59
N ILE A 63 7.67 0.48 2.39
CA ILE A 63 8.40 -0.14 1.27
C ILE A 63 9.61 0.69 0.88
N GLN A 64 9.45 2.02 0.87
CA GLN A 64 10.52 2.93 0.51
C GLN A 64 11.68 2.86 1.50
N GLU A 65 11.36 2.72 2.78
CA GLU A 65 12.39 2.61 3.82
C GLU A 65 13.25 1.36 3.63
N GLN A 66 12.71 0.36 2.97
CA GLN A 66 13.45 -0.88 2.69
C GLN A 66 14.16 -0.85 1.36
N ASN A 67 14.13 0.29 0.66
CA ASN A 67 14.76 0.46 -0.65
C ASN A 67 14.24 -0.52 -1.69
N LEU A 68 12.93 -0.81 -1.62
CA LEU A 68 12.27 -1.66 -2.60
C LEU A 68 11.44 -0.82 -3.56
N ARG A 69 11.21 -1.36 -4.73
CA ARG A 69 10.35 -0.73 -5.72
C ARG A 69 8.93 -1.24 -5.58
N VAL A 70 7.97 -0.47 -6.07
CA VAL A 70 6.57 -0.86 -5.98
C VAL A 70 5.95 -0.95 -7.37
N VAL A 71 5.14 -1.99 -7.58
CA VAL A 71 4.36 -2.15 -8.82
C VAL A 71 2.89 -2.23 -8.40
N PRO A 72 2.10 -1.18 -8.66
CA PRO A 72 0.70 -1.18 -8.24
C PRO A 72 -0.17 -1.87 -9.27
N THR A 73 -0.46 -3.15 -9.04
CA THR A 73 -1.37 -3.87 -9.91
C THR A 73 -2.83 -3.68 -9.51
N SER A 74 -3.07 -3.22 -8.28
CA SER A 74 -4.42 -2.83 -7.87
C SER A 74 -4.80 -1.51 -8.52
N PRO A 75 -5.96 -1.42 -9.20
CA PRO A 75 -6.39 -0.17 -9.82
C PRO A 75 -6.53 0.97 -8.81
N GLN A 76 -6.96 0.68 -7.60
CA GLN A 76 -7.12 1.71 -6.57
C GLN A 76 -5.78 2.28 -6.15
N ILE A 77 -4.78 1.43 -6.00
CA ILE A 77 -3.45 1.88 -5.60
C ILE A 77 -2.76 2.59 -6.76
N ALA A 78 -2.92 2.09 -7.97
CA ALA A 78 -2.39 2.77 -9.15
C ALA A 78 -3.00 4.17 -9.29
N GLY A 79 -4.30 4.30 -9.01
CA GLY A 79 -4.96 5.59 -9.03
C GLY A 79 -4.41 6.55 -8.01
N PHE A 80 -4.08 6.03 -6.81
CA PHE A 80 -3.46 6.84 -5.77
C PHE A 80 -2.11 7.38 -6.26
N LEU A 81 -1.29 6.52 -6.86
CA LEU A 81 0.02 6.93 -7.34
C LEU A 81 -0.06 7.95 -8.45
N ARG A 82 -1.06 7.85 -9.32
CA ARG A 82 -1.25 8.85 -10.36
C ARG A 82 -1.53 10.23 -9.78
N LYS A 83 -2.25 10.28 -8.67
CA LYS A 83 -2.60 11.55 -8.02
C LYS A 83 -1.52 12.07 -7.11
N ASN A 84 -0.63 11.20 -6.66
CA ASN A 84 0.41 11.56 -5.68
C ASN A 84 1.78 11.31 -6.29
N ARG A 85 2.21 12.25 -7.13
CA ARG A 85 3.40 12.10 -7.97
C ARG A 85 4.68 11.88 -7.20
N GLN A 86 4.74 12.30 -5.95
CA GLN A 86 5.94 12.13 -5.16
C GLN A 86 6.31 10.65 -4.97
N TYR A 87 5.36 9.76 -5.16
CA TYR A 87 5.63 8.32 -5.03
C TYR A 87 6.01 7.66 -6.35
N LYS A 88 5.98 8.39 -7.45
CA LYS A 88 6.31 7.80 -8.76
C LYS A 88 7.76 7.33 -8.84
N GLU A 89 8.63 7.90 -8.02
CA GLU A 89 10.02 7.47 -7.98
C GLU A 89 10.18 6.03 -7.53
N MET A 90 9.18 5.48 -6.86
CA MET A 90 9.22 4.10 -6.40
C MET A 90 8.93 3.09 -7.50
N LEU A 91 8.43 3.54 -8.62
CA LEU A 91 8.10 2.64 -9.73
C LEU A 91 9.38 2.16 -10.42
N PRO A 92 9.44 0.88 -10.81
CA PRO A 92 10.58 0.40 -11.59
C PRO A 92 10.65 1.10 -12.94
N VAL A 93 11.85 1.11 -13.51
CA VAL A 93 12.05 1.68 -14.83
C VAL A 93 11.17 0.95 -15.84
N GLY A 94 10.45 1.74 -16.65
CA GLY A 94 9.59 1.18 -17.69
C GLY A 94 8.15 0.94 -17.27
N ILE A 95 7.85 1.05 -15.96
CA ILE A 95 6.48 0.89 -15.49
C ILE A 95 5.76 2.24 -15.56
N ARG A 96 4.60 2.24 -16.17
CA ARG A 96 3.77 3.44 -16.28
C ARG A 96 2.39 3.21 -15.68
N ILE A 97 1.83 4.23 -15.15
CA ILE A 97 0.49 4.19 -14.57
C ILE A 97 -0.37 5.33 -15.08
#